data_568ebff2fac14af7dd148343826f3f92
#
_entry.id   568ebff2fac14af7dd148343826f3f92
#
_cell.length_a   1.000
_cell.length_b   1.000
_cell.length_c   1.000
_cell.angle_alpha   90.00
_cell.angle_beta   90.00
_cell.angle_gamma   90.00
#
_symmetry.space_group_name_H-M   'P 1'
#
loop_
_entity.id
_entity.type
_entity.pdbx_description
1 polymer ?
#
loop_
_entity_poly.entity_id
_entity_poly.type
_entity_poly.pdbx_seq_one_letter_code
_entity_poly.pdbx_strand_id
1 'polypeptide(L)'
;MYKDKFKKLISILDKEYDAYSRLKDLFAEKREILKKAKSDDLGVLDNKILATNNSIVKLNKMRKNMSMELIGKDGCMSDFIGFAKANQPDFEEPLTERKVKICKIIEELTL
;
A
#
# COMPACT_ATOMS: atom_id res chain seq x y z
N MET A 1 -6.96 20.20 13.21
CA MET A 1 -8.08 19.32 12.88
C MET A 1 -7.71 18.28 11.85
N TYR A 2 -7.22 18.67 10.66
CA TYR A 2 -6.83 17.72 9.62
C TYR A 2 -5.46 17.08 9.85
N LYS A 3 -4.60 17.69 10.62
CA LYS A 3 -3.21 17.23 10.84
C LYS A 3 -3.14 15.77 11.34
N ASP A 4 -3.94 15.42 12.34
CA ASP A 4 -3.93 14.06 12.89
C ASP A 4 -4.45 13.03 11.90
N LYS A 5 -5.46 13.39 11.10
CA LYS A 5 -6.00 12.51 10.06
C LYS A 5 -4.99 12.29 8.95
N PHE A 6 -4.25 13.32 8.54
CA PHE A 6 -3.17 13.17 7.56
C PHE A 6 -2.03 12.31 8.09
N LYS A 7 -1.67 12.44 9.37
CA LYS A 7 -0.66 11.58 9.99
C LYS A 7 -1.09 10.11 9.98
N LYS A 8 -2.37 9.84 10.27
CA LYS A 8 -2.92 8.48 10.17
C LYS A 8 -2.88 7.97 8.73
N LEU A 9 -3.26 8.79 7.76
CA LEU A 9 -3.22 8.43 6.35
C LEU A 9 -1.80 8.08 5.91
N ILE A 10 -0.82 8.88 6.29
CA ILE A 10 0.59 8.62 5.97
C ILE A 10 1.03 7.27 6.59
N SER A 11 0.65 7.01 7.84
CA SER A 11 0.95 5.73 8.48
C SER A 11 0.35 4.55 7.72
N ILE A 12 -0.90 4.67 7.26
CA ILE A 12 -1.57 3.65 6.45
C ILE A 12 -0.81 3.44 5.14
N LEU A 13 -0.42 4.52 4.46
CA LEU A 13 0.31 4.45 3.20
C LEU A 13 1.68 3.79 3.36
N ASP A 14 2.38 4.09 4.45
CA ASP A 14 3.67 3.46 4.74
C ASP A 14 3.51 1.96 4.97
N LYS A 15 2.46 1.55 5.68
CA LYS A 15 2.14 0.14 5.88
C LYS A 15 1.74 -0.55 4.57
N GLU A 16 1.01 0.13 3.70
CA GLU A 16 0.67 -0.38 2.36
C GLU A 16 1.94 -0.61 1.54
N TYR A 17 2.86 0.34 1.54
CA TYR A 17 4.12 0.19 0.83
C TYR A 17 4.91 -1.00 1.35
N ASP A 18 5.02 -1.16 2.67
CA ASP A 18 5.72 -2.28 3.28
C ASP A 18 5.08 -3.62 2.90
N ALA A 19 3.74 -3.67 2.88
CA ALA A 19 3.01 -4.88 2.50
C ALA A 19 3.23 -5.23 1.03
N TYR A 20 3.20 -4.25 0.12
CA TYR A 20 3.50 -4.49 -1.30
C TYR A 20 4.95 -4.90 -1.52
N SER A 21 5.90 -4.32 -0.79
CA SER A 21 7.31 -4.70 -0.86
C SER A 21 7.51 -6.14 -0.43
N ARG A 22 6.83 -6.55 0.65
CA ARG A 22 6.87 -7.94 1.13
C ARG A 22 6.27 -8.89 0.10
N LEU A 23 5.16 -8.50 -0.52
CA LEU A 23 4.52 -9.31 -1.55
C LEU A 23 5.46 -9.51 -2.74
N LYS A 24 6.17 -8.47 -3.15
CA LYS A 24 7.17 -8.54 -4.22
C LYS A 24 8.27 -9.55 -3.89
N ASP A 25 8.80 -9.50 -2.66
CA ASP A 25 9.84 -10.44 -2.21
C ASP A 25 9.32 -11.88 -2.19
N LEU A 26 8.09 -12.08 -1.73
CA LEU A 26 7.47 -13.41 -1.70
C LEU A 26 7.26 -13.99 -3.10
N PHE A 27 6.87 -13.16 -4.07
CA PHE A 27 6.77 -13.61 -5.46
C PHE A 27 8.14 -13.94 -6.06
N ALA A 28 9.19 -13.21 -5.70
CA ALA A 28 10.55 -13.51 -6.12
C ALA A 28 11.00 -14.85 -5.56
N GLU A 29 10.74 -15.13 -4.29
CA GLU A 29 11.02 -16.44 -3.67
C GLU A 29 10.25 -17.56 -4.36
N LYS A 30 8.98 -17.32 -4.68
CA LYS A 30 8.15 -18.31 -5.37
C LYS A 30 8.74 -18.68 -6.73
N ARG A 31 9.19 -17.68 -7.49
CA ARG A 31 9.84 -17.93 -8.79
C ARG A 31 11.10 -18.78 -8.65
N GLU A 32 11.91 -18.51 -7.63
CA GLU A 32 13.12 -19.29 -7.37
C GLU A 32 12.82 -20.74 -7.00
N ILE A 33 11.80 -20.94 -6.15
CA ILE A 33 11.36 -22.29 -5.75
C ILE A 33 10.84 -23.06 -6.97
N LEU A 34 10.07 -22.43 -7.84
CA LEU A 34 9.57 -23.05 -9.06
C LEU A 34 10.69 -23.43 -10.03
N LYS A 35 11.72 -22.60 -10.16
CA LYS A 35 12.91 -22.90 -10.99
C LYS A 35 13.65 -24.12 -10.47
N LYS A 36 13.70 -24.31 -9.15
CA LYS A 36 14.42 -25.41 -8.51
C LYS A 36 13.57 -26.66 -8.35
N ALA A 37 12.30 -26.61 -8.79
CA ALA A 37 11.33 -27.70 -8.68
C ALA A 37 11.13 -28.22 -7.24
N LYS A 38 11.23 -27.33 -6.25
CA LYS A 38 11.01 -27.66 -4.83
C LYS A 38 9.57 -27.36 -4.44
N SER A 39 8.68 -28.32 -4.68
CA SER A 39 7.26 -28.15 -4.43
C SER A 39 6.87 -28.12 -2.94
N ASP A 40 7.70 -28.70 -2.07
CA ASP A 40 7.37 -28.81 -0.63
C ASP A 40 7.27 -27.45 0.08
N ASP A 41 8.02 -26.45 -0.40
CA ASP A 41 8.06 -25.12 0.19
C ASP A 41 6.98 -24.19 -0.34
N LEU A 42 6.27 -24.57 -1.42
CA LEU A 42 5.26 -23.72 -2.05
C LEU A 42 4.04 -23.47 -1.16
N GLY A 43 3.60 -24.50 -0.43
CA GLY A 43 2.44 -24.37 0.45
C GLY A 43 2.63 -23.32 1.54
N VAL A 44 3.81 -23.32 2.19
CA VAL A 44 4.16 -22.33 3.21
C VAL A 44 4.23 -20.94 2.61
N LEU A 45 4.85 -20.82 1.44
CA LEU A 45 5.02 -19.55 0.74
C LEU A 45 3.67 -18.99 0.27
N ASP A 46 2.81 -19.84 -0.28
CA ASP A 46 1.46 -19.43 -0.70
C ASP A 46 0.63 -18.93 0.50
N ASN A 47 0.78 -19.54 1.68
CA ASN A 47 0.13 -19.07 2.90
C ASN A 47 0.64 -17.69 3.31
N LYS A 48 1.93 -17.42 3.18
CA LYS A 48 2.50 -16.09 3.44
C LYS A 48 1.99 -15.05 2.46
N ILE A 49 1.88 -15.40 1.19
CA ILE A 49 1.33 -14.54 0.14
C ILE A 49 -0.13 -14.22 0.46
N LEU A 50 -0.93 -15.21 0.82
CA LEU A 50 -2.33 -15.00 1.20
C LEU A 50 -2.47 -14.08 2.41
N ALA A 51 -1.66 -14.29 3.46
CA ALA A 51 -1.67 -13.43 4.65
C ALA A 51 -1.31 -11.99 4.29
N THR A 52 -0.32 -11.78 3.42
CA THR A 52 0.09 -10.46 2.96
C THR A 52 -1.02 -9.79 2.16
N ASN A 53 -1.68 -10.53 1.25
CA ASN A 53 -2.82 -10.01 0.48
C ASN A 53 -3.97 -9.59 1.41
N ASN A 54 -4.26 -10.38 2.45
CA ASN A 54 -5.28 -10.04 3.43
C ASN A 54 -4.95 -8.75 4.18
N SER A 55 -3.67 -8.53 4.52
CA SER A 55 -3.20 -7.30 5.13
C SER A 55 -3.40 -6.10 4.20
N ILE A 56 -3.11 -6.26 2.90
CA ILE A 56 -3.30 -5.22 1.89
C ILE A 56 -4.79 -4.85 1.78
N VAL A 57 -5.68 -5.84 1.77
CA VAL A 57 -7.13 -5.60 1.72
C VAL A 57 -7.59 -4.77 2.93
N LYS A 58 -7.11 -5.11 4.13
CA LYS A 58 -7.42 -4.35 5.35
C LYS A 58 -6.92 -2.90 5.26
N LEU A 59 -5.69 -2.71 4.79
CA LEU A 59 -5.09 -1.39 4.65
C LEU A 59 -5.84 -0.54 3.62
N ASN A 60 -6.23 -1.13 2.49
CA ASN A 60 -7.04 -0.46 1.48
C ASN A 60 -8.38 0.01 2.06
N LYS A 61 -9.01 -0.83 2.89
CA LYS A 61 -10.26 -0.48 3.57
C LYS A 61 -10.05 0.67 4.55
N MET A 62 -8.97 0.66 5.32
CA MET A 62 -8.62 1.75 6.23
C MET A 62 -8.39 3.07 5.48
N ARG A 63 -7.71 3.01 4.34
CA ARG A 63 -7.49 4.18 3.49
C ARG A 63 -8.81 4.72 2.95
N LYS A 64 -9.70 3.83 2.51
CA LYS A 64 -11.03 4.21 2.03
C LYS A 64 -11.85 4.89 3.12
N ASN A 65 -11.83 4.37 4.35
CA ASN A 65 -12.49 5.00 5.49
C ASN A 65 -11.91 6.38 5.77
N MET A 66 -10.59 6.53 5.69
CA MET A 66 -9.93 7.80 5.88
C MET A 66 -10.30 8.80 4.78
N SER A 67 -10.47 8.32 3.55
CA SER A 67 -10.95 9.14 2.44
C SER A 67 -12.33 9.71 2.74
N MET A 68 -13.24 8.87 3.24
CA MET A 68 -14.59 9.33 3.61
C MET A 68 -14.53 10.37 4.73
N GLU A 69 -13.66 10.22 5.71
CA GLU A 69 -13.51 11.17 6.80
C GLU A 69 -12.91 12.51 6.35
N LEU A 70 -11.93 12.49 5.44
CA LEU A 70 -11.21 13.70 5.01
C LEU A 70 -11.93 14.46 3.92
N ILE A 71 -12.37 13.77 2.87
CA ILE A 71 -12.93 14.41 1.67
C ILE A 71 -14.38 14.04 1.38
N GLY A 72 -14.98 13.18 2.22
CA GLY A 72 -16.39 12.82 2.11
C GLY A 72 -16.75 11.92 0.93
N LYS A 73 -15.76 11.32 0.29
CA LYS A 73 -15.96 10.39 -0.82
C LYS A 73 -14.81 9.39 -0.89
N ASP A 74 -14.99 8.33 -1.67
CA ASP A 74 -13.92 7.37 -1.96
C ASP A 74 -13.00 7.99 -3.02
N GLY A 75 -11.96 8.68 -2.55
CA GLY A 75 -11.02 9.37 -3.42
C GLY A 75 -9.74 8.59 -3.68
N CYS A 76 -9.03 8.95 -4.74
CA CYS A 76 -7.71 8.43 -5.04
C CYS A 76 -6.61 9.27 -4.37
N MET A 77 -5.35 8.85 -4.53
CA MET A 77 -4.21 9.58 -3.95
C MET A 77 -4.13 11.03 -4.42
N SER A 78 -4.48 11.29 -5.68
CA SER A 78 -4.50 12.66 -6.22
C SER A 78 -5.52 13.55 -5.49
N ASP A 79 -6.66 12.98 -5.08
CA ASP A 79 -7.67 13.71 -4.32
C ASP A 79 -7.15 14.08 -2.93
N PHE A 80 -6.42 13.17 -2.25
CA PHE A 80 -5.79 13.46 -0.97
C PHE A 80 -4.75 14.57 -1.09
N ILE A 81 -3.93 14.52 -2.13
CA ILE A 81 -2.88 15.52 -2.38
C ILE A 81 -3.52 16.89 -2.64
N GLY A 82 -4.57 16.95 -3.45
CA GLY A 82 -5.30 18.17 -3.73
C GLY A 82 -5.94 18.76 -2.46
N PHE A 83 -6.53 17.92 -1.64
CA PHE A 83 -7.14 18.34 -0.37
C PHE A 83 -6.06 18.85 0.60
N ALA A 84 -4.90 18.18 0.68
CA ALA A 84 -3.78 18.61 1.51
C ALA A 84 -3.24 19.97 1.06
N LYS A 85 -3.07 20.16 -0.25
CA LYS A 85 -2.60 21.43 -0.80
C LYS A 85 -3.50 22.59 -0.41
N ALA A 86 -4.81 22.36 -0.40
CA ALA A 86 -5.79 23.40 -0.06
C ALA A 86 -5.91 23.65 1.44
N ASN A 87 -5.79 22.61 2.27
CA ASN A 87 -6.14 22.69 3.70
C ASN A 87 -4.97 22.48 4.65
N GLN A 88 -3.94 21.75 4.23
CA GLN A 88 -2.77 21.42 5.06
C GLN A 88 -1.54 21.22 4.16
N PRO A 89 -0.99 22.32 3.61
CA PRO A 89 0.08 22.22 2.58
C PRO A 89 1.32 21.43 3.00
N ASP A 90 1.61 21.37 4.29
CA ASP A 90 2.77 20.64 4.82
C ASP A 90 2.71 19.15 4.48
N PHE A 91 1.54 18.60 4.18
CA PHE A 91 1.35 17.20 3.85
C PHE A 91 1.33 16.91 2.35
N GLU A 92 1.38 17.93 1.49
CA GLU A 92 1.39 17.75 0.04
C GLU A 92 2.58 16.92 -0.42
N GLU A 93 3.80 17.30 -0.02
CA GLU A 93 5.03 16.61 -0.42
C GLU A 93 5.12 15.19 0.17
N PRO A 94 4.89 14.98 1.48
CA PRO A 94 4.87 13.62 2.03
C PRO A 94 3.88 12.68 1.34
N LEU A 95 2.69 13.16 0.98
CA LEU A 95 1.70 12.36 0.28
C LEU A 95 2.13 12.06 -1.15
N THR A 96 2.72 13.04 -1.84
CA THR A 96 3.23 12.85 -3.20
C THR A 96 4.33 11.80 -3.23
N GLU A 97 5.25 11.82 -2.27
CA GLU A 97 6.31 10.83 -2.14
C GLU A 97 5.74 9.42 -1.99
N ARG A 98 4.73 9.23 -1.13
CA ARG A 98 4.09 7.93 -0.91
C ARG A 98 3.35 7.46 -2.16
N LYS A 99 2.67 8.37 -2.84
CA LYS A 99 2.00 8.05 -4.11
C LYS A 99 2.98 7.49 -5.12
N VAL A 100 4.11 8.16 -5.32
CA VAL A 100 5.14 7.73 -6.29
C VAL A 100 5.70 6.36 -5.91
N LYS A 101 6.04 6.16 -4.65
CA LYS A 101 6.60 4.89 -4.15
C LYS A 101 5.61 3.73 -4.32
N ILE A 102 4.36 3.94 -3.95
CA ILE A 102 3.33 2.90 -4.02
C ILE A 102 3.01 2.56 -5.47
N CYS A 103 2.85 3.56 -6.33
CA CYS A 103 2.60 3.33 -7.77
C CYS A 103 3.75 2.52 -8.38
N LYS A 104 4.99 2.86 -8.04
CA LYS A 104 6.16 2.16 -8.56
C LYS A 104 6.20 0.69 -8.12
N ILE A 105 5.95 0.41 -6.84
CA ILE A 105 5.99 -0.97 -6.35
C ILE A 105 4.84 -1.81 -6.93
N ILE A 106 3.67 -1.21 -7.14
CA ILE A 106 2.55 -1.90 -7.79
C ILE A 106 2.90 -2.23 -9.24
N GLU A 107 3.52 -1.31 -9.98
CA GLU A 107 4.00 -1.58 -11.35
C GLU A 107 4.99 -2.75 -11.37
N GLU A 108 5.92 -2.79 -10.43
CA GLU A 108 6.90 -3.88 -10.32
C GLU A 108 6.23 -5.22 -10.03
N LEU A 109 5.10 -5.23 -9.30
CA LEU A 109 4.34 -6.44 -9.00
C LEU A 109 3.60 -6.99 -10.23
N THR A 110 3.20 -6.12 -11.16
CA THR A 110 2.45 -6.52 -12.35
C THR A 110 3.35 -6.96 -13.50
N LEU A 111 4.64 -6.75 -13.41
CA LEU A 111 5.62 -7.22 -14.36
C LEU A 111 6.04 -8.65 -14.05
#